data_864ccd36cefb8c92c86b26cc32b7d3a8
#
_entry.id   864ccd36cefb8c92c86b26cc32b7d3a8
#
_cell.length_a   1.000
_cell.length_b   1.000
_cell.length_c   1.000
_cell.angle_alpha   90.00
_cell.angle_beta   90.00
_cell.angle_gamma   90.00
#
_symmetry.space_group_name_H-M   'P 1'
#
loop_
_entity.id
_entity.type
_entity.pdbx_description
1 polymer ?
#
loop_
_entity_poly.entity_id
_entity_poly.type
_entity_poly.pdbx_seq_one_letter_code
_entity_poly.pdbx_strand_id
1 'polypeptide(L)'
;MREPTTWIKLDRNIEDWRWFKDGNVLKVFLYLLLHANREDREEGTMTIHRGDVIVTQETIANSTGLSRQEVRTALDKLIATKDVTKEKRSGKVVISIPRYDAYQRSNQSSNQRATNEQPSHK
;
A
#
# COMPACT_ATOMS: atom_id res chain seq x y z
N MET A 1 6.48 -17.18 15.11
CA MET A 1 5.23 -16.87 15.62
C MET A 1 4.41 -16.14 14.61
N ARG A 2 3.16 -16.24 14.77
CA ARG A 2 2.39 -15.70 13.78
C ARG A 2 1.94 -14.34 14.11
N GLU A 3 1.82 -13.55 13.11
CA GLU A 3 1.33 -12.23 13.29
C GLU A 3 -0.08 -12.27 13.80
N PRO A 4 -0.48 -11.29 14.58
CA PRO A 4 -1.86 -11.23 15.00
C PRO A 4 -2.82 -11.15 13.83
N THR A 5 -2.42 -10.49 12.73
CA THR A 5 -3.29 -10.42 11.59
C THR A 5 -2.61 -11.00 10.38
N THR A 6 -3.36 -11.75 9.61
CA THR A 6 -2.87 -12.32 8.39
C THR A 6 -3.62 -11.77 7.18
N TRP A 7 -4.33 -10.68 7.37
CA TRP A 7 -5.06 -10.05 6.28
C TRP A 7 -4.83 -8.55 6.30
N ILE A 8 -5.18 -7.91 5.20
CA ILE A 8 -5.21 -6.45 5.13
C ILE A 8 -6.66 -6.03 5.03
N LYS A 9 -6.91 -4.77 5.36
CA LYS A 9 -8.24 -4.20 5.18
C LYS A 9 -8.38 -3.67 3.78
N LEU A 10 -9.54 -3.89 3.20
CA LEU A 10 -9.80 -3.40 1.85
C LEU A 10 -11.17 -2.74 1.86
N ASP A 11 -11.18 -1.43 1.61
CA ASP A 11 -12.41 -0.66 1.61
C ASP A 11 -13.27 -1.08 0.42
N ARG A 12 -14.55 -1.29 0.66
CA ARG A 12 -15.45 -1.66 -0.42
C ARG A 12 -15.51 -0.58 -1.50
N ASN A 13 -15.23 0.66 -1.14
CA ASN A 13 -15.25 1.75 -2.11
C ASN A 13 -14.15 1.66 -3.12
N ILE A 14 -13.24 0.69 -3.00
CA ILE A 14 -12.22 0.49 -4.01
C ILE A 14 -12.85 0.26 -5.38
N GLU A 15 -14.07 -0.23 -5.39
CA GLU A 15 -14.78 -0.46 -6.66
C GLU A 15 -14.96 0.84 -7.44
N ASP A 16 -15.01 1.97 -6.74
CA ASP A 16 -15.19 3.27 -7.39
C ASP A 16 -13.86 3.98 -7.67
N TRP A 17 -12.77 3.37 -7.32
CA TRP A 17 -11.44 3.95 -7.53
C TRP A 17 -11.11 3.93 -9.02
N ARG A 18 -10.49 5.02 -9.49
CA ARG A 18 -10.23 5.13 -10.92
C ARG A 18 -9.44 3.96 -11.50
N TRP A 19 -8.60 3.33 -10.69
CA TRP A 19 -7.77 2.24 -11.18
C TRP A 19 -8.40 0.87 -11.02
N PHE A 20 -9.60 0.81 -10.49
CA PHE A 20 -10.22 -0.49 -10.26
C PHE A 20 -10.40 -1.26 -11.58
N LYS A 21 -10.66 -0.54 -12.66
CA LYS A 21 -10.88 -1.19 -13.95
C LYS A 21 -9.57 -1.51 -14.68
N ASP A 22 -8.44 -1.05 -14.15
CA ASP A 22 -7.14 -1.37 -14.73
C ASP A 22 -6.54 -2.50 -13.92
N GLY A 23 -6.69 -3.73 -14.44
CA GLY A 23 -6.30 -4.90 -13.68
C GLY A 23 -4.84 -4.93 -13.28
N ASN A 24 -3.96 -4.46 -14.15
CA ASN A 24 -2.55 -4.45 -13.82
C ASN A 24 -2.25 -3.48 -12.69
N VAL A 25 -2.82 -2.28 -12.75
CA VAL A 25 -2.61 -1.29 -11.71
C VAL A 25 -3.18 -1.79 -10.39
N LEU A 26 -4.38 -2.35 -10.42
CA LEU A 26 -5.00 -2.88 -9.22
C LEU A 26 -4.16 -3.98 -8.61
N LYS A 27 -3.65 -4.88 -9.43
CA LYS A 27 -2.87 -6.00 -8.93
C LYS A 27 -1.56 -5.53 -8.31
N VAL A 28 -0.89 -4.57 -8.95
CA VAL A 28 0.34 -4.04 -8.39
C VAL A 28 0.07 -3.34 -7.06
N PHE A 29 -1.01 -2.57 -7.00
CA PHE A 29 -1.35 -1.88 -5.77
C PHE A 29 -1.66 -2.87 -4.64
N LEU A 30 -2.40 -3.93 -4.94
CA LEU A 30 -2.67 -4.95 -3.93
C LEU A 30 -1.40 -5.63 -3.46
N TYR A 31 -0.47 -5.89 -4.39
CA TYR A 31 0.81 -6.45 -4.01
C TYR A 31 1.52 -5.54 -3.00
N LEU A 32 1.53 -4.25 -3.29
CA LEU A 32 2.19 -3.30 -2.39
C LEU A 32 1.52 -3.27 -1.02
N LEU A 33 0.20 -3.30 -0.99
CA LEU A 33 -0.51 -3.31 0.29
C LEU A 33 -0.17 -4.55 1.10
N LEU A 34 -0.06 -5.70 0.43
CA LEU A 34 0.24 -6.94 1.13
C LEU A 34 1.64 -6.95 1.72
N HIS A 35 2.56 -6.23 1.13
CA HIS A 35 3.95 -6.26 1.55
C HIS A 35 4.43 -5.00 2.26
N ALA A 36 3.56 -4.04 2.46
CA ALA A 36 3.92 -2.80 3.13
C ALA A 36 4.26 -3.08 4.59
N ASN A 37 5.25 -2.37 5.08
CA ASN A 37 5.61 -2.50 6.49
C ASN A 37 4.48 -1.98 7.35
N ARG A 38 4.17 -2.70 8.42
CA ARG A 38 3.06 -2.33 9.28
C ARG A 38 3.49 -1.41 10.40
N GLU A 39 4.78 -1.22 10.59
CA GLU A 39 5.28 -0.32 11.62
C GLU A 39 6.65 0.17 11.23
N ASP A 40 7.06 1.28 11.82
CA ASP A 40 8.37 1.82 11.57
C ASP A 40 9.44 0.89 12.10
N ARG A 41 10.54 0.80 11.39
CA ARG A 41 11.68 0.02 11.87
C ARG A 41 12.96 0.54 11.27
N GLU A 42 14.07 0.16 11.89
CA GLU A 42 15.38 0.51 11.39
C GLU A 42 15.97 -0.66 10.66
N GLU A 43 16.66 -0.38 9.58
CA GLU A 43 17.38 -1.41 8.85
C GLU A 43 18.72 -0.82 8.45
N GLY A 44 19.77 -1.16 9.21
CA GLY A 44 21.05 -0.52 9.02
C GLY A 44 20.94 0.94 9.38
N THR A 45 21.36 1.81 8.46
CA THR A 45 21.26 3.25 8.68
C THR A 45 19.98 3.82 8.08
N MET A 46 19.10 2.96 7.56
CA MET A 46 17.90 3.41 6.89
C MET A 46 16.69 3.19 7.78
N THR A 47 15.80 4.17 7.82
CA THR A 47 14.53 4.03 8.52
C THR A 47 13.46 3.64 7.51
N ILE A 48 12.72 2.59 7.81
CA ILE A 48 11.61 2.15 6.98
C ILE A 48 10.34 2.49 7.74
N HIS A 49 9.48 3.25 7.10
CA HIS A 49 8.26 3.71 7.76
C HIS A 49 7.09 2.81 7.44
N ARG A 50 6.09 2.88 8.29
CA ARG A 50 4.84 2.19 8.05
C ARG A 50 4.31 2.59 6.68
N GLY A 51 3.92 1.60 5.88
CA GLY A 51 3.43 1.86 4.53
C GLY A 51 4.50 1.83 3.46
N ASP A 52 5.76 1.63 3.85
CA ASP A 52 6.87 1.54 2.90
C ASP A 52 7.07 0.11 2.43
N VAL A 53 7.48 -0.03 1.18
CA VAL A 53 7.82 -1.34 0.60
C VAL A 53 9.18 -1.19 -0.08
N ILE A 54 10.14 -2.00 0.34
CA ILE A 54 11.44 -2.05 -0.34
C ILE A 54 11.37 -3.19 -1.34
N VAL A 55 11.31 -2.86 -2.61
CA VAL A 55 11.06 -3.87 -3.61
C VAL A 55 11.54 -3.41 -4.97
N THR A 56 11.89 -4.35 -5.84
CA THR A 56 12.27 -4.03 -7.21
C THR A 56 11.11 -4.35 -8.14
N GLN A 57 11.16 -3.75 -9.32
CA GLN A 57 10.13 -4.05 -10.33
C GLN A 57 10.15 -5.51 -10.72
N GLU A 58 11.33 -6.11 -10.75
CA GLU A 58 11.44 -7.51 -11.08
C GLU A 58 10.74 -8.39 -10.06
N THR A 59 10.89 -8.07 -8.78
CA THR A 59 10.23 -8.84 -7.73
C THR A 59 8.71 -8.73 -7.85
N ILE A 60 8.23 -7.52 -8.13
CA ILE A 60 6.80 -7.34 -8.30
C ILE A 60 6.31 -8.14 -9.51
N ALA A 61 7.06 -8.10 -10.61
CA ALA A 61 6.68 -8.82 -11.81
C ALA A 61 6.60 -10.32 -11.55
N ASN A 62 7.61 -10.85 -10.88
CA ASN A 62 7.62 -12.27 -10.58
C ASN A 62 6.46 -12.69 -9.69
N SER A 63 6.11 -11.86 -8.74
CA SER A 63 5.05 -12.20 -7.80
C SER A 63 3.67 -12.03 -8.38
N THR A 64 3.50 -11.08 -9.31
CA THR A 64 2.17 -10.78 -9.84
C THR A 64 1.90 -11.50 -11.15
N GLY A 65 2.94 -12.04 -11.79
CA GLY A 65 2.77 -12.65 -13.10
C GLY A 65 2.74 -11.65 -14.24
N LEU A 66 3.04 -10.38 -13.95
CA LEU A 66 3.07 -9.35 -14.98
C LEU A 66 4.49 -9.22 -15.54
N SER A 67 4.60 -8.62 -16.71
CA SER A 67 5.91 -8.33 -17.25
C SER A 67 6.50 -7.11 -16.53
N ARG A 68 7.82 -6.93 -16.65
CA ARG A 68 8.44 -5.76 -16.03
C ARG A 68 7.89 -4.46 -16.61
N GLN A 69 7.59 -4.46 -17.91
CA GLN A 69 7.03 -3.28 -18.54
C GLN A 69 5.64 -2.98 -17.98
N GLU A 70 4.83 -4.02 -17.78
CA GLU A 70 3.51 -3.84 -17.21
C GLU A 70 3.59 -3.30 -15.78
N VAL A 71 4.57 -3.79 -15.01
CA VAL A 71 4.75 -3.29 -13.65
C VAL A 71 5.17 -1.82 -13.68
N ARG A 72 6.12 -1.49 -14.56
CA ARG A 72 6.57 -0.11 -14.66
C ARG A 72 5.41 0.82 -15.01
N THR A 73 4.63 0.44 -16.01
CA THR A 73 3.49 1.26 -16.43
C THR A 73 2.50 1.44 -15.29
N ALA A 74 2.22 0.34 -14.57
CA ALA A 74 1.29 0.41 -13.44
C ALA A 74 1.81 1.34 -12.34
N LEU A 75 3.11 1.22 -12.02
CA LEU A 75 3.69 2.08 -11.00
C LEU A 75 3.66 3.55 -11.43
N ASP A 76 3.96 3.80 -12.71
CA ASP A 76 3.93 5.17 -13.19
C ASP A 76 2.53 5.78 -13.05
N LYS A 77 1.51 4.99 -13.32
CA LYS A 77 0.14 5.46 -13.16
C LYS A 77 -0.19 5.76 -11.72
N LEU A 78 0.22 4.87 -10.80
CA LEU A 78 -0.03 5.07 -9.39
C LEU A 78 0.72 6.28 -8.85
N ILE A 79 1.93 6.51 -9.34
CA ILE A 79 2.71 7.67 -8.92
C ILE A 79 2.07 8.94 -9.46
N ALA A 80 1.60 8.91 -10.70
CA ALA A 80 0.99 10.09 -11.31
C ALA A 80 -0.24 10.55 -10.54
N THR A 81 -0.99 9.62 -9.96
CA THR A 81 -2.17 9.98 -9.18
C THR A 81 -1.86 10.09 -7.69
N LYS A 82 -0.58 9.94 -7.34
CA LYS A 82 -0.12 10.09 -5.96
C LYS A 82 -0.70 9.04 -5.01
N ASP A 83 -1.12 7.93 -5.55
CA ASP A 83 -1.53 6.80 -4.72
C ASP A 83 -0.32 6.13 -4.10
N VAL A 84 0.84 6.20 -4.77
CA VAL A 84 2.10 5.76 -4.18
C VAL A 84 3.18 6.77 -4.55
N THR A 85 4.27 6.73 -3.81
CA THR A 85 5.46 7.52 -4.13
C THR A 85 6.64 6.58 -4.22
N LYS A 86 7.71 7.05 -4.83
CA LYS A 86 8.90 6.24 -5.04
C LYS A 86 10.12 7.10 -4.80
N GLU A 87 11.09 6.55 -4.06
CA GLU A 87 12.34 7.27 -3.83
C GLU A 87 13.44 6.27 -3.60
N LYS A 88 14.68 6.76 -3.60
CA LYS A 88 15.82 5.94 -3.24
C LYS A 88 16.28 6.32 -1.86
N ARG A 89 16.51 5.32 -1.03
CA ARG A 89 17.09 5.52 0.29
C ARG A 89 18.21 4.52 0.44
N SER A 90 19.41 5.01 0.73
CA SER A 90 20.56 4.13 0.93
C SER A 90 20.75 3.16 -0.23
N GLY A 91 20.53 3.65 -1.44
CA GLY A 91 20.73 2.83 -2.64
C GLY A 91 19.61 1.89 -2.97
N LYS A 92 18.56 1.84 -2.18
CA LYS A 92 17.42 0.96 -2.43
C LYS A 92 16.20 1.73 -2.85
N VAL A 93 15.36 1.11 -3.66
CA VAL A 93 14.12 1.73 -4.09
C VAL A 93 13.06 1.46 -3.04
N VAL A 94 12.46 2.52 -2.54
CA VAL A 94 11.39 2.44 -1.54
C VAL A 94 10.13 2.99 -2.16
N ILE A 95 9.08 2.20 -2.16
CA ILE A 95 7.78 2.64 -2.63
C ILE A 95 6.91 2.82 -1.39
N SER A 96 6.28 3.97 -1.28
CA SER A 96 5.48 4.30 -0.10
C SER A 96 4.03 4.47 -0.48
N ILE A 97 3.15 4.08 0.41
CA ILE A 97 1.71 4.26 0.23
C ILE A 97 1.30 5.35 1.21
N PRO A 98 1.13 6.60 0.73
CA PRO A 98 0.89 7.72 1.65
C PRO A 98 -0.34 7.56 2.52
N ARG A 99 -1.35 6.87 2.01
CA ARG A 99 -2.59 6.71 2.76
C ARG A 99 -2.71 5.36 3.44
N TYR A 100 -1.56 4.70 3.64
CA TYR A 100 -1.59 3.37 4.24
C TYR A 100 -2.33 3.37 5.57
N ASP A 101 -2.08 4.35 6.43
CA ASP A 101 -2.73 4.41 7.73
C ASP A 101 -4.25 4.54 7.59
N ALA A 102 -4.70 5.32 6.63
CA ALA A 102 -6.13 5.47 6.43
C ALA A 102 -6.76 4.15 6.01
N TYR A 103 -6.06 3.38 5.18
CA TYR A 103 -6.58 2.10 4.72
C TYR A 103 -6.60 1.06 5.82
N GLN A 104 -5.56 1.06 6.67
CA GLN A 104 -5.37 -0.04 7.61
C GLN A 104 -5.67 0.34 9.07
N ARG A 105 -6.28 1.50 9.27
CA ARG A 105 -6.55 1.97 10.62
C ARG A 105 -7.48 1.02 11.35
N SER A 106 -7.24 0.93 12.63
CA SER A 106 -8.07 0.09 13.46
C SER A 106 -9.49 0.63 13.53
N ASN A 107 -10.45 -0.23 13.69
CA ASN A 107 -11.82 0.19 13.78
C ASN A 107 -12.11 1.09 14.96
N GLN A 108 -11.43 0.91 16.04
CA GLN A 108 -11.75 1.73 17.17
C GLN A 108 -11.38 3.17 16.95
N SER A 109 -10.46 3.46 16.07
CA SER A 109 -10.18 4.85 15.82
C SER A 109 -11.15 5.42 14.81
N SER A 110 -11.89 4.62 14.10
CA SER A 110 -12.82 5.15 13.14
C SER A 110 -14.21 5.27 13.71
N ASN A 111 -14.51 4.50 14.72
CA ASN A 111 -15.83 4.55 15.22
C ASN A 111 -16.11 5.61 16.14
N GLN A 112 -15.51 5.95 16.59
CA GLN A 112 -15.89 6.86 17.55
C GLN A 112 -16.35 8.05 17.03
N ARG A 113 -16.78 6.85 16.54
CA ARG A 113 -16.88 7.67 16.12
C ARG A 113 -17.54 7.80 15.91
N ALA A 114 -17.80 7.21 16.01
CA ALA A 114 -18.04 7.68 15.90
C ALA A 114 -18.46 7.91 15.94
N THR A 115 -18.78 7.47 16.52
CA THR A 115 -18.75 8.03 16.82
C THR A 115 -18.79 8.46 16.54
N ASN A 116 -19.21 8.21 16.83
CA ASN A 116 -18.89 8.92 16.79
C ASN A 116 -19.07 9.08 16.13
N GLU A 117 -19.53 8.69 16.13
CA GLU A 117 -19.26 9.07 15.76
C GLU A 117 -19.48 9.05 15.03
N GLN A 118 -20.15 8.66 15.10
CA GLN A 118 -20.02 8.85 14.68
C GLN A 118 -20.17 8.91 14.00
N PRO A 119 -20.81 8.55 14.02
CA PRO A 119 -20.63 8.79 13.56
C PRO A 119 -20.71 8.68 12.68
N SER A 120 -21.02 8.17 12.75
CA SER A 120 -20.61 8.37 12.23
C SER A 120 -20.74 8.19 11.55
N HIS A 121 -21.12 7.84 11.57
CA HIS A 121 -20.69 7.88 11.23
C HIS A 121 -20.80 7.94 10.69
N LYS A 122 -21.33 7.35 10.60
CA LYS A 122 -20.95 7.58 10.35
C LYS A 122 -20.80 7.72 10.00
#